data_9757668127d19a4ef4ddf467b028d1b9
#
_entry.id   9757668127d19a4ef4ddf467b028d1b9
#
_cell.length_a   1.000
_cell.length_b   1.000
_cell.length_c   1.000
_cell.angle_alpha   90.00
_cell.angle_beta   90.00
_cell.angle_gamma   90.00
#
_symmetry.space_group_name_H-M   'P 1'
#
loop_
_entity.id
_entity.type
_entity.pdbx_description
1 polymer ?
#
loop_
_entity_poly.entity_id
_entity_poly.type
_entity_poly.pdbx_seq_one_letter_code
_entity_poly.pdbx_strand_id
1 'polypeptide(L)'
;MTTIALRDGVIAADSQETHSDGRISECKKLYSISGTIIGTAGDSYTGLIFVDWFERGARMEDAPDLSHVQSEEDFECIVIEDKDTIYTINRFFQKYPVKMTDGFYALGWGSSYAMAAMEMGADAKKAVQIAA
;
A
#
# COMPACT_ATOMS: atom_id res chain seq x y z
N MET A 1 -3.73 2.19 -11.32
CA MET A 1 -2.86 3.06 -10.50
C MET A 1 -3.39 3.12 -9.08
N THR A 2 -2.51 3.11 -8.12
CA THR A 2 -2.87 3.03 -6.70
C THR A 2 -2.37 4.25 -5.95
N THR A 3 -3.20 4.77 -5.06
CA THR A 3 -2.80 5.78 -4.09
C THR A 3 -3.27 5.35 -2.71
N ILE A 4 -2.35 5.30 -1.77
CA ILE A 4 -2.64 5.03 -0.37
C ILE A 4 -2.11 6.22 0.44
N ALA A 5 -2.92 6.78 1.32
CA ALA A 5 -2.53 7.89 2.18
C ALA A 5 -2.82 7.57 3.64
N LEU A 6 -1.94 8.01 4.51
CA LEU A 6 -2.02 7.81 5.96
C LEU A 6 -1.81 9.17 6.64
N ARG A 7 -2.76 9.57 7.49
CA ARG A 7 -2.65 10.78 8.31
C ARG A 7 -3.53 10.66 9.54
N ASP A 8 -3.01 11.06 10.69
CA ASP A 8 -3.74 11.12 11.97
C ASP A 8 -4.42 9.79 12.34
N GLY A 9 -3.75 8.67 12.07
CA GLY A 9 -4.27 7.34 12.35
C GLY A 9 -5.33 6.85 11.37
N VAL A 10 -5.59 7.61 10.30
CA VAL A 10 -6.54 7.22 9.23
C VAL A 10 -5.75 6.82 8.00
N ILE A 11 -6.04 5.63 7.48
CA ILE A 11 -5.50 5.16 6.20
C ILE A 11 -6.64 5.12 5.17
N ALA A 12 -6.36 5.64 3.99
CA ALA A 12 -7.29 5.65 2.87
C ALA A 12 -6.61 5.18 1.61
N ALA A 13 -7.35 4.52 0.74
CA ALA A 13 -6.86 4.06 -0.55
C ALA A 13 -7.96 4.24 -1.61
N ASP A 14 -7.54 4.44 -2.86
CA ASP A 14 -8.47 4.32 -3.98
C ASP A 14 -8.81 2.84 -4.21
N SER A 15 -9.92 2.57 -4.87
CA SER A 15 -10.39 1.22 -5.18
C SER A 15 -10.27 0.88 -6.68
N GLN A 16 -9.61 1.76 -7.44
CA GLN A 16 -9.51 1.61 -8.88
C GLN A 16 -8.32 0.75 -9.29
N GLU A 17 -8.56 -0.19 -10.18
CA GLU A 17 -7.54 -0.94 -10.88
C GLU A 17 -7.62 -0.63 -12.37
N THR A 18 -6.49 -0.24 -12.97
CA THR A 18 -6.38 0.03 -14.40
C THR A 18 -5.65 -1.13 -15.08
N HIS A 19 -6.30 -1.77 -16.04
CA HIS A 19 -5.73 -2.87 -16.80
C HIS A 19 -4.96 -2.36 -18.02
N SER A 20 -4.04 -3.20 -18.54
CA SER A 20 -3.20 -2.85 -19.69
C SER A 20 -3.98 -2.54 -20.97
N ASP A 21 -5.21 -3.05 -21.09
CA ASP A 21 -6.11 -2.78 -22.22
C ASP A 21 -6.97 -1.53 -22.03
N GLY A 22 -6.74 -0.74 -20.98
CA GLY A 22 -7.49 0.46 -20.66
C GLY A 22 -8.74 0.25 -19.85
N ARG A 23 -9.10 -1.01 -19.54
CA ARG A 23 -10.27 -1.27 -18.67
C ARG A 23 -9.98 -0.79 -17.25
N ILE A 24 -11.06 -0.37 -16.57
CA ILE A 24 -11.02 0.04 -15.18
C ILE A 24 -11.95 -0.87 -14.39
N SER A 25 -11.48 -1.40 -13.28
CA SER A 25 -12.27 -2.21 -12.36
C SER A 25 -11.99 -1.78 -10.93
N GLU A 26 -12.81 -2.27 -10.00
CA GLU A 26 -12.57 -2.05 -8.58
C GLU A 26 -11.73 -3.20 -8.02
N CYS A 27 -10.80 -2.86 -7.10
CA CYS A 27 -10.08 -3.86 -6.35
C CYS A 27 -9.84 -3.38 -4.92
N LYS A 28 -9.77 -4.35 -4.01
CA LYS A 28 -9.50 -4.08 -2.60
C LYS A 28 -7.99 -3.88 -2.43
N LYS A 29 -7.60 -2.82 -1.73
CA LYS A 29 -6.20 -2.48 -1.49
C LYS A 29 -5.82 -2.39 -0.01
N LEU A 30 -6.82 -2.39 0.88
CA LEU A 30 -6.62 -2.36 2.33
C LEU A 30 -7.20 -3.62 2.97
N TYR A 31 -6.44 -4.20 3.89
CA TYR A 31 -6.79 -5.43 4.58
C TYR A 31 -6.53 -5.29 6.08
N SER A 32 -7.35 -5.93 6.90
CA SER A 32 -7.12 -6.04 8.34
C SER A 32 -6.91 -7.52 8.68
N ILE A 33 -5.73 -7.85 9.20
CA ILE A 33 -5.33 -9.22 9.50
C ILE A 33 -4.81 -9.25 10.94
N SER A 34 -5.57 -9.89 11.84
CA SER A 34 -5.20 -10.05 13.26
C SER A 34 -4.77 -8.72 13.93
N GLY A 35 -5.49 -7.64 13.66
CA GLY A 35 -5.20 -6.31 14.21
C GLY A 35 -4.14 -5.51 13.46
N THR A 36 -3.50 -6.10 12.46
CA THR A 36 -2.54 -5.41 11.58
C THR A 36 -3.26 -4.93 10.32
N ILE A 37 -3.02 -3.69 9.93
CA ILE A 37 -3.57 -3.14 8.68
C ILE A 37 -2.51 -3.21 7.60
N ILE A 38 -2.89 -3.72 6.43
CA ILE A 38 -2.01 -3.89 5.29
C ILE A 38 -2.61 -3.20 4.09
N GLY A 39 -1.82 -2.36 3.43
CA GLY A 39 -2.19 -1.72 2.16
C GLY A 39 -1.24 -2.15 1.05
N THR A 40 -1.78 -2.49 -0.11
CA THR A 40 -0.99 -2.96 -1.27
C THR A 40 -1.05 -1.96 -2.41
N ALA A 41 0.10 -1.67 -3.00
CA ALA A 41 0.24 -0.78 -4.16
C ALA A 41 1.10 -1.46 -5.22
N GLY A 42 0.65 -1.41 -6.47
CA GLY A 42 1.30 -2.04 -7.60
C GLY A 42 0.48 -3.21 -8.15
N ASP A 43 1.16 -4.25 -8.59
CA ASP A 43 0.50 -5.41 -9.20
C ASP A 43 -0.46 -6.11 -8.22
N SER A 44 -1.73 -6.23 -8.61
CA SER A 44 -2.77 -6.81 -7.75
C SER A 44 -2.54 -8.30 -7.46
N TYR A 45 -2.00 -9.05 -8.41
CA TYR A 45 -1.67 -10.46 -8.21
C TYR A 45 -0.59 -10.62 -7.14
N THR A 46 0.48 -9.84 -7.21
CA THR A 46 1.53 -9.80 -6.18
C THR A 46 0.94 -9.41 -4.83
N GLY A 47 0.02 -8.44 -4.82
CA GLY A 47 -0.67 -8.03 -3.60
C GLY A 47 -1.42 -9.17 -2.92
N LEU A 48 -2.15 -9.98 -3.69
CA LEU A 48 -2.86 -11.14 -3.14
C LEU A 48 -1.91 -12.18 -2.57
N ILE A 49 -0.76 -12.39 -3.19
CA ILE A 49 0.27 -13.31 -2.68
C ILE A 49 0.80 -12.82 -1.32
N PHE A 50 1.07 -11.51 -1.19
CA PHE A 50 1.53 -10.92 0.08
C PHE A 50 0.47 -11.01 1.17
N VAL A 51 -0.80 -10.73 0.85
CA VAL A 51 -1.90 -10.85 1.81
C VAL A 51 -2.03 -12.28 2.32
N ASP A 52 -1.98 -13.26 1.43
CA ASP A 52 -2.01 -14.68 1.80
C ASP A 52 -0.85 -15.04 2.74
N TRP A 53 0.35 -14.56 2.44
CA TRP A 53 1.52 -14.78 3.29
C TRP A 53 1.33 -14.17 4.69
N PHE A 54 0.78 -12.94 4.78
CA PHE A 54 0.47 -12.32 6.07
C PHE A 54 -0.58 -13.11 6.85
N GLU A 55 -1.61 -13.63 6.18
CA GLU A 55 -2.64 -14.47 6.81
C GLU A 55 -2.07 -15.75 7.40
N ARG A 56 -1.00 -16.27 6.81
CA ARG A 56 -0.30 -17.48 7.28
C ARG A 56 0.78 -17.19 8.33
N GLY A 57 0.89 -15.95 8.82
CA GLY A 57 1.80 -15.57 9.89
C GLY A 57 3.06 -14.81 9.47
N ALA A 58 3.23 -14.49 8.21
CA ALA A 58 4.32 -13.66 7.67
C ALA A 58 5.73 -14.14 8.08
N ARG A 59 5.94 -15.45 8.10
CA ARG A 59 7.26 -16.01 8.44
C ARG A 59 8.15 -16.01 7.19
N MET A 60 9.40 -15.60 7.36
CA MET A 60 10.34 -15.50 6.23
C MET A 60 10.62 -16.87 5.58
N GLU A 61 10.58 -17.95 6.35
CA GLU A 61 10.73 -19.31 5.82
C GLU A 61 9.60 -19.73 4.88
N ASP A 62 8.43 -19.09 4.99
CA ASP A 62 7.26 -19.32 4.13
C ASP A 62 7.12 -18.25 3.05
N ALA A 63 8.10 -17.36 2.90
CA ALA A 63 8.03 -16.27 1.93
C ALA A 63 7.87 -16.82 0.50
N PRO A 64 6.87 -16.35 -0.25
CA PRO A 64 6.64 -16.84 -1.61
C PRO A 64 7.79 -16.46 -2.55
N ASP A 65 8.06 -17.33 -3.52
CA ASP A 65 9.01 -17.04 -4.58
C ASP A 65 8.31 -16.25 -5.68
N LEU A 66 8.70 -14.99 -5.84
CA LEU A 66 8.15 -14.08 -6.85
C LEU A 66 9.03 -13.94 -8.09
N SER A 67 10.07 -14.75 -8.22
CA SER A 67 11.02 -14.67 -9.34
C SER A 67 10.36 -14.91 -10.71
N HIS A 68 9.24 -15.64 -10.73
CA HIS A 68 8.49 -15.94 -11.96
C HIS A 68 7.43 -14.87 -12.29
N VAL A 69 7.19 -13.92 -11.38
CA VAL A 69 6.22 -12.84 -11.61
C VAL A 69 6.86 -11.80 -12.54
N GLN A 70 6.37 -11.75 -13.76
CA GLN A 70 6.80 -10.78 -14.75
C GLN A 70 5.87 -9.56 -14.69
N SER A 71 6.23 -8.61 -13.84
CA SER A 71 5.53 -7.33 -13.76
C SER A 71 6.57 -6.22 -13.84
N GLU A 72 6.34 -5.26 -14.72
CA GLU A 72 7.15 -4.04 -14.80
C GLU A 72 6.75 -3.03 -13.72
N GLU A 73 5.63 -3.27 -13.05
CA GLU A 73 5.16 -2.40 -11.99
C GLU A 73 5.91 -2.68 -10.69
N ASP A 74 6.38 -1.60 -10.06
CA ASP A 74 6.91 -1.67 -8.71
C ASP A 74 5.78 -2.07 -7.76
N PHE A 75 6.09 -2.99 -6.84
CA PHE A 75 5.16 -3.39 -5.80
C PHE A 75 5.70 -2.97 -4.44
N GLU A 76 4.84 -2.39 -3.63
CA GLU A 76 5.11 -2.22 -2.21
C GLU A 76 3.83 -2.37 -1.39
N CYS A 77 4.02 -2.74 -0.15
CA CYS A 77 2.95 -2.95 0.80
C CYS A 77 3.28 -2.12 2.05
N ILE A 78 2.30 -1.40 2.58
CA ILE A 78 2.46 -0.74 3.88
C ILE A 78 1.83 -1.62 4.96
N VAL A 79 2.55 -1.79 6.07
CA VAL A 79 2.12 -2.59 7.21
C VAL A 79 2.06 -1.70 8.43
N ILE A 80 0.89 -1.65 9.07
CA ILE A 80 0.65 -0.86 10.27
C ILE A 80 0.29 -1.82 11.40
N GLU A 81 1.26 -2.14 12.26
CA GLU A 81 1.04 -3.01 13.41
C GLU A 81 0.42 -2.23 14.57
N ASP A 82 0.89 -1.00 14.79
CA ASP A 82 0.34 -0.03 15.73
C ASP A 82 0.76 1.38 15.30
N LYS A 83 0.41 2.40 16.06
CA LYS A 83 0.70 3.80 15.72
C LYS A 83 2.20 4.11 15.60
N ASP A 84 3.06 3.32 16.24
CA ASP A 84 4.50 3.53 16.27
C ASP A 84 5.28 2.51 15.41
N THR A 85 4.61 1.46 14.96
CA THR A 85 5.23 0.39 14.18
C THR A 85 4.62 0.34 12.79
N ILE A 86 5.21 1.12 11.89
CA ILE A 86 4.77 1.24 10.50
C ILE A 86 5.99 1.02 9.60
N TYR A 87 5.86 0.14 8.63
CA TYR A 87 6.92 -0.10 7.65
C TYR A 87 6.33 -0.43 6.28
N THR A 88 7.16 -0.27 5.24
CA THR A 88 6.84 -0.77 3.91
C THR A 88 7.66 -2.02 3.62
N ILE A 89 7.13 -2.88 2.78
CA ILE A 89 7.81 -4.09 2.31
C ILE A 89 7.67 -4.15 0.80
N ASN A 90 8.77 -4.40 0.10
CA ASN A 90 8.76 -4.49 -1.37
C ASN A 90 8.65 -5.96 -1.83
N ARG A 91 8.64 -6.18 -3.15
CA ARG A 91 8.54 -7.52 -3.73
C ARG A 91 9.71 -8.44 -3.39
N PHE A 92 10.82 -7.88 -2.90
CA PHE A 92 12.01 -8.64 -2.46
C PHE A 92 12.00 -8.89 -0.95
N PHE A 93 10.88 -8.62 -0.26
CA PHE A 93 10.72 -8.77 1.19
C PHE A 93 11.67 -7.90 2.00
N GLN A 94 12.11 -6.78 1.42
CA GLN A 94 12.91 -5.79 2.13
C GLN A 94 11.97 -4.85 2.90
N LYS A 95 12.25 -4.68 4.19
CA LYS A 95 11.45 -3.83 5.09
C LYS A 95 12.09 -2.47 5.26
N TYR A 96 11.30 -1.42 5.14
CA TYR A 96 11.73 -0.04 5.31
C TYR A 96 10.83 0.64 6.35
N PRO A 97 11.37 1.01 7.54
CA PRO A 97 10.59 1.75 8.52
C PRO A 97 10.08 3.07 7.94
N VAL A 98 8.81 3.39 8.21
CA VAL A 98 8.22 4.66 7.80
C VAL A 98 8.33 5.64 8.97
N LYS A 99 8.96 6.79 8.72
CA LYS A 99 9.07 7.88 9.70
C LYS A 99 7.98 8.89 9.41
N MET A 100 7.06 9.05 10.36
CA MET A 100 5.94 9.99 10.26
C MET A 100 6.34 11.36 10.82
N THR A 101 7.46 11.94 10.32
CA THR A 101 7.98 13.21 10.84
C THR A 101 7.01 14.37 10.64
N ASP A 102 6.28 14.35 9.54
CA ASP A 102 5.26 15.38 9.23
C ASP A 102 3.85 14.95 9.59
N GLY A 103 3.69 13.77 10.21
CA GLY A 103 2.39 13.23 10.61
C GLY A 103 1.58 12.59 9.50
N PHE A 104 2.14 12.47 8.30
CA PHE A 104 1.47 11.85 7.16
C PHE A 104 2.44 11.15 6.23
N TYR A 105 1.91 10.22 5.43
CA TYR A 105 2.68 9.43 4.46
C TYR A 105 1.76 8.97 3.33
N ALA A 106 2.33 8.79 2.14
CA ALA A 106 1.58 8.24 1.00
C ALA A 106 2.49 7.34 0.18
N LEU A 107 1.87 6.37 -0.49
CA LEU A 107 2.57 5.48 -1.40
C LEU A 107 1.72 5.20 -2.64
N GLY A 108 2.35 4.64 -3.67
CA GLY A 108 1.71 4.35 -4.95
C GLY A 108 1.92 5.46 -5.98
N TRP A 109 1.29 5.30 -7.13
CA TRP A 109 1.46 6.21 -8.27
C TRP A 109 1.02 7.65 -7.97
N GLY A 110 -0.05 7.80 -7.19
CA GLY A 110 -0.54 9.11 -6.80
C GLY A 110 0.13 9.69 -5.55
N SER A 111 1.20 9.07 -5.04
CA SER A 111 1.79 9.46 -3.75
C SER A 111 2.27 10.92 -3.71
N SER A 112 2.87 11.41 -4.79
CA SER A 112 3.33 12.80 -4.84
C SER A 112 2.18 13.80 -4.72
N TYR A 113 1.06 13.53 -5.39
CA TYR A 113 -0.13 14.37 -5.30
C TYR A 113 -0.77 14.30 -3.92
N ALA A 114 -0.86 13.09 -3.35
CA ALA A 114 -1.40 12.91 -2.01
C ALA A 114 -0.53 13.58 -0.94
N MET A 115 0.78 13.46 -1.03
CA MET A 115 1.72 14.13 -0.12
C MET A 115 1.58 15.65 -0.20
N ALA A 116 1.51 16.21 -1.42
CA ALA A 116 1.33 17.65 -1.60
C ALA A 116 -0.01 18.11 -1.03
N ALA A 117 -1.10 17.36 -1.22
CA ALA A 117 -2.41 17.67 -0.67
C ALA A 117 -2.38 17.67 0.85
N MET A 118 -1.74 16.67 1.48
CA MET A 118 -1.62 16.59 2.94
C MET A 118 -0.73 17.69 3.51
N GLU A 119 0.32 18.09 2.80
CA GLU A 119 1.15 19.25 3.17
C GLU A 119 0.30 20.52 3.23
N MET A 120 -0.69 20.65 2.37
CA MET A 120 -1.62 21.78 2.34
C MET A 120 -2.80 21.63 3.31
N GLY A 121 -2.83 20.57 4.11
CA GLY A 121 -3.82 20.39 5.16
C GLY A 121 -4.92 19.37 4.88
N ALA A 122 -4.89 18.66 3.75
CA ALA A 122 -5.89 17.63 3.47
C ALA A 122 -5.75 16.44 4.44
N ASP A 123 -6.88 15.82 4.79
CA ASP A 123 -6.86 14.52 5.48
C ASP A 123 -6.54 13.39 4.48
N ALA A 124 -6.38 12.17 4.98
CA ALA A 124 -5.99 11.03 4.16
C ALA A 124 -7.01 10.75 3.04
N LYS A 125 -8.29 10.78 3.36
CA LYS A 125 -9.36 10.54 2.38
C LYS A 125 -9.37 11.58 1.27
N LYS A 126 -9.25 12.85 1.64
CA LYS A 126 -9.22 13.97 0.66
C LYS A 126 -7.97 13.89 -0.21
N ALA A 127 -6.83 13.54 0.39
CA ALA A 127 -5.58 13.38 -0.35
C ALA A 127 -5.71 12.30 -1.44
N VAL A 128 -6.32 11.16 -1.14
CA VAL A 128 -6.57 10.11 -2.12
C VAL A 128 -7.51 10.60 -3.23
N GLN A 129 -8.57 11.34 -2.89
CA GLN A 129 -9.50 11.90 -3.86
C GLN A 129 -8.81 12.88 -4.81
N ILE A 130 -7.92 13.72 -4.30
CA ILE A 130 -7.14 14.68 -5.10
C ILE A 130 -6.17 13.96 -6.04
N ALA A 131 -5.55 12.89 -5.56
CA ALA A 131 -4.58 12.11 -6.33
C ALA A 131 -5.21 11.21 -7.40
N ALA A 132 -6.50 10.96 -7.29
CA ALA A 132 -7.21 10.08 -8.22
C ALA A 132 -7.35 10.69 -9.64
#